data_d838c7678d7ad17bc90aed1a51d32fd8
#
_entry.id   d838c7678d7ad17bc90aed1a51d32fd8
#
_cell.length_a   1.000
_cell.length_b   1.000
_cell.length_c   1.000
_cell.angle_alpha   90.00
_cell.angle_beta   90.00
_cell.angle_gamma   90.00
#
_symmetry.space_group_name_H-M   'P 1'
#
loop_
_entity.id
_entity.type
_entity.pdbx_description
1 polymer ?
#
loop_
_entity_poly.entity_id
_entity_poly.type
_entity_poly.pdbx_seq_one_letter_code
_entity_poly.pdbx_strand_id
1 'polypeptide(L)'
;MTRFVHDEFAKDYLEELLKPYGEVKSSQKVSGEIKEIDVLFTPLAQQNSNIELLGLLGRFAEFPAILEPFRNAASGDEICDCIQKLLEVKAGLRRDAKANKTKLQDSNIPKLWVLTPTASPAILSSFNVNQKSGWLPGIYFLGDALRTAIVAIHQLPQTSETLWLRILGRGRVQSQAIVELSVLPSNHPYKQATLELVYNLRQNLRINQNLESDDLELIMRLEPLYQQDREKAKKEGQQDLIIRLINRRFGEIDVSLIERIRGLSIEQLEGLVEALLDFSVVTDLEVWLNQQAG
;
A
#
# COMPACT_ATOMS: atom_id res chain seq x y z
N MET A 1 -0.55 -21.87 4.37
CA MET A 1 -0.98 -21.27 3.09
C MET A 1 -1.31 -19.77 3.20
N THR A 2 -1.95 -19.28 4.27
CA THR A 2 -2.21 -17.84 4.45
C THR A 2 -0.96 -16.97 4.54
N ARG A 3 0.16 -17.49 5.09
CA ARG A 3 1.45 -16.80 5.11
C ARG A 3 1.88 -16.36 3.71
N PHE A 4 1.79 -17.23 2.71
CA PHE A 4 2.15 -16.91 1.31
C PHE A 4 1.32 -15.74 0.75
N VAL A 5 0.00 -15.71 1.01
CA VAL A 5 -0.88 -14.62 0.56
C VAL A 5 -0.48 -13.27 1.17
N HIS A 6 -0.11 -13.26 2.43
CA HIS A 6 0.36 -12.03 3.09
C HIS A 6 1.74 -11.60 2.62
N ASP A 7 2.63 -12.56 2.33
CA ASP A 7 3.97 -12.27 1.80
C ASP A 7 3.88 -11.66 0.40
N GLU A 8 3.02 -12.20 -0.49
CA GLU A 8 2.74 -11.58 -1.80
C GLU A 8 2.15 -10.18 -1.65
N PHE A 9 1.10 -10.03 -0.83
CA PHE A 9 0.52 -8.73 -0.56
C PHE A 9 1.57 -7.70 -0.11
N ALA A 10 2.44 -8.08 0.83
CA ALA A 10 3.44 -7.16 1.35
C ALA A 10 4.46 -6.73 0.27
N LYS A 11 4.85 -7.64 -0.63
CA LYS A 11 5.74 -7.34 -1.76
C LYS A 11 5.08 -6.40 -2.76
N ASP A 12 3.88 -6.72 -3.21
CA ASP A 12 3.11 -5.91 -4.15
C ASP A 12 2.80 -4.51 -3.57
N TYR A 13 2.45 -4.47 -2.28
CA TYR A 13 2.18 -3.23 -1.56
C TYR A 13 3.41 -2.31 -1.49
N LEU A 14 4.55 -2.86 -1.10
CA LEU A 14 5.80 -2.08 -1.03
C LEU A 14 6.27 -1.66 -2.43
N GLU A 15 6.12 -2.53 -3.43
CA GLU A 15 6.44 -2.21 -4.83
C GLU A 15 5.59 -1.04 -5.32
N GLU A 16 4.27 -1.10 -5.15
CA GLU A 16 3.35 -0.04 -5.58
C GLU A 16 3.68 1.32 -4.95
N LEU A 17 3.96 1.35 -3.65
CA LEU A 17 4.29 2.59 -2.95
C LEU A 17 5.66 3.17 -3.31
N LEU A 18 6.65 2.33 -3.56
CA LEU A 18 8.03 2.77 -3.76
C LEU A 18 8.41 2.96 -5.23
N LYS A 19 7.69 2.32 -6.17
CA LYS A 19 7.93 2.39 -7.61
C LYS A 19 8.02 3.83 -8.16
N PRO A 20 7.23 4.82 -7.71
CA PRO A 20 7.38 6.21 -8.17
C PRO A 20 8.71 6.87 -7.80
N TYR A 21 9.43 6.34 -6.82
CA TYR A 21 10.64 6.96 -6.25
C TYR A 21 11.93 6.24 -6.62
N GLY A 22 11.84 5.02 -7.16
CA GLY A 22 13.03 4.25 -7.44
C GLY A 22 12.79 2.96 -8.21
N GLU A 23 13.87 2.24 -8.47
CA GLU A 23 13.79 0.88 -8.97
C GLU A 23 13.44 -0.06 -7.81
N VAL A 24 12.39 -0.86 -7.98
CA VAL A 24 11.99 -1.89 -7.02
C VAL A 24 12.16 -3.26 -7.68
N LYS A 25 12.79 -4.17 -6.98
CA LYS A 25 12.93 -5.57 -7.38
C LYS A 25 12.35 -6.46 -6.29
N SER A 26 11.19 -7.03 -6.58
CA SER A 26 10.56 -8.01 -5.69
C SER A 26 11.12 -9.40 -5.98
N SER A 27 11.25 -10.24 -4.94
CA SER A 27 11.75 -11.62 -5.04
C SER A 27 13.14 -11.74 -5.73
N GLN A 28 14.05 -10.79 -5.43
CA GLN A 28 15.40 -10.79 -6.01
C GLN A 28 16.24 -11.93 -5.44
N LYS A 29 16.68 -12.85 -6.33
CA LYS A 29 17.60 -13.94 -5.96
C LYS A 29 19.00 -13.43 -5.65
N VAL A 30 19.58 -13.92 -4.56
CA VAL A 30 20.95 -13.63 -4.16
C VAL A 30 21.82 -14.84 -4.51
N SER A 31 23.00 -14.59 -5.12
CA SER A 31 23.88 -15.64 -5.60
C SER A 31 24.50 -16.44 -4.44
N GLY A 32 24.37 -17.79 -4.49
CA GLY A 32 25.06 -18.70 -3.57
C GLY A 32 24.17 -19.79 -2.98
N GLU A 33 23.01 -19.48 -2.50
CA GLU A 33 21.91 -20.37 -2.13
C GLU A 33 20.59 -19.72 -2.57
N ILE A 34 19.50 -20.50 -2.63
CA ILE A 34 18.18 -20.02 -3.09
C ILE A 34 17.56 -19.14 -1.98
N LYS A 35 18.16 -17.98 -1.72
CA LYS A 35 17.59 -16.97 -0.82
C LYS A 35 17.12 -15.79 -1.65
N GLU A 36 15.86 -15.43 -1.48
CA GLU A 36 15.26 -14.27 -2.16
C GLU A 36 15.15 -13.10 -1.20
N ILE A 37 15.46 -11.91 -1.69
CA ILE A 37 15.17 -10.65 -1.01
C ILE A 37 13.73 -10.31 -1.37
N ASP A 38 12.90 -10.01 -0.35
CA ASP A 38 11.51 -9.70 -0.59
C ASP A 38 11.36 -8.43 -1.41
N VAL A 39 11.97 -7.32 -0.98
CA VAL A 39 11.99 -6.07 -1.75
C VAL A 39 13.37 -5.41 -1.67
N LEU A 40 13.99 -5.21 -2.82
CA LEU A 40 15.20 -4.39 -2.98
C LEU A 40 14.83 -3.08 -3.67
N PHE A 41 15.04 -1.97 -3.00
CA PHE A 41 14.74 -0.64 -3.48
C PHE A 41 16.02 0.17 -3.75
N THR A 42 16.05 0.87 -4.88
CA THR A 42 17.13 1.81 -5.24
C THR A 42 16.50 3.15 -5.66
N PRO A 43 16.75 4.24 -4.93
CA PRO A 43 16.13 5.53 -5.23
C PRO A 43 16.59 6.10 -6.57
N LEU A 44 15.70 6.84 -7.24
CA LEU A 44 16.03 7.63 -8.43
C LEU A 44 16.95 8.81 -8.06
N ALA A 45 17.81 9.22 -8.99
CA ALA A 45 18.71 10.36 -8.80
C ALA A 45 17.97 11.69 -8.58
N GLN A 46 16.78 11.85 -9.14
CA GLN A 46 15.88 12.97 -8.89
C GLN A 46 14.70 12.45 -8.07
N GLN A 47 14.67 12.76 -6.77
CA GLN A 47 13.54 12.41 -5.92
C GLN A 47 12.30 13.22 -6.28
N ASN A 48 11.18 12.53 -6.51
CA ASN A 48 9.88 13.18 -6.58
C ASN A 48 9.54 13.80 -5.22
N SER A 49 9.03 15.02 -5.23
CA SER A 49 8.68 15.81 -4.04
C SER A 49 7.63 15.21 -3.10
N ASN A 50 7.07 14.05 -3.45
CA ASN A 50 5.93 13.46 -2.72
C ASN A 50 6.32 12.28 -1.80
N ILE A 51 7.62 11.96 -1.66
CA ILE A 51 8.06 10.84 -0.81
C ILE A 51 7.67 11.05 0.67
N GLU A 52 7.55 12.30 1.10
CA GLU A 52 7.10 12.68 2.44
C GLU A 52 5.68 12.18 2.75
N LEU A 53 4.84 11.99 1.74
CA LEU A 53 3.49 11.43 1.90
C LEU A 53 3.50 9.98 2.39
N LEU A 54 4.62 9.27 2.21
CA LEU A 54 4.83 7.93 2.75
C LEU A 54 5.34 7.94 4.20
N GLY A 55 5.53 9.11 4.80
CA GLY A 55 5.97 9.26 6.18
C GLY A 55 7.24 8.44 6.48
N LEU A 56 7.16 7.58 7.47
CA LEU A 56 8.30 6.75 7.90
C LEU A 56 8.79 5.78 6.81
N LEU A 57 7.91 5.23 5.99
CA LEU A 57 8.31 4.40 4.85
C LEU A 57 9.11 5.21 3.83
N GLY A 58 8.72 6.47 3.57
CA GLY A 58 9.47 7.40 2.71
C GLY A 58 10.88 7.65 3.26
N ARG A 59 11.00 7.80 4.58
CA ARG A 59 12.31 7.95 5.24
C ARG A 59 13.19 6.69 5.12
N PHE A 60 12.61 5.49 5.06
CA PHE A 60 13.38 4.27 4.78
C PHE A 60 13.91 4.26 3.34
N ALA A 61 13.18 4.88 2.42
CA ALA A 61 13.47 4.95 1.00
C ALA A 61 14.37 6.16 0.59
N GLU A 62 14.88 6.95 1.53
CA GLU A 62 15.88 8.01 1.22
C GLU A 62 17.18 7.44 0.64
N PHE A 63 17.51 6.19 0.98
CA PHE A 63 18.70 5.48 0.54
C PHE A 63 18.32 4.10 -0.01
N PRO A 64 19.20 3.42 -0.75
CA PRO A 64 18.99 2.03 -1.12
C PRO A 64 18.58 1.20 0.10
N ALA A 65 17.54 0.40 -0.04
CA ALA A 65 16.92 -0.34 1.06
C ALA A 65 16.58 -1.78 0.68
N ILE A 66 16.77 -2.68 1.63
CA ILE A 66 16.19 -4.02 1.63
C ILE A 66 15.06 -3.99 2.66
N LEU A 67 13.84 -4.37 2.23
CA LEU A 67 12.69 -4.45 3.11
C LEU A 67 12.25 -5.92 3.16
N GLU A 68 12.24 -6.48 4.38
CA GLU A 68 11.88 -7.88 4.65
C GLU A 68 10.64 -7.89 5.56
N PRO A 69 9.42 -7.94 4.99
CA PRO A 69 8.18 -7.95 5.75
C PRO A 69 7.86 -9.35 6.28
N PHE A 70 7.51 -9.44 7.55
CA PHE A 70 7.12 -10.68 8.22
C PHE A 70 5.65 -10.62 8.65
N ARG A 71 4.88 -11.64 8.31
CA ARG A 71 3.49 -11.78 8.78
C ARG A 71 3.43 -12.09 10.28
N ASN A 72 4.35 -12.90 10.79
CA ASN A 72 4.49 -13.27 12.19
C ASN A 72 5.74 -12.62 12.80
N ALA A 73 5.87 -12.69 14.13
CA ALA A 73 7.08 -12.22 14.80
C ALA A 73 8.31 -12.93 14.24
N ALA A 74 9.25 -12.16 13.71
CA ALA A 74 10.49 -12.71 13.16
C ALA A 74 11.33 -13.36 14.27
N SER A 75 11.80 -14.56 14.02
CA SER A 75 12.75 -15.27 14.88
C SER A 75 14.17 -14.72 14.73
N GLY A 76 15.05 -15.07 15.66
CA GLY A 76 16.47 -14.72 15.58
C GLY A 76 17.13 -15.25 14.30
N ASP A 77 16.82 -16.49 13.90
CA ASP A 77 17.37 -17.10 12.70
C ASP A 77 16.89 -16.41 11.43
N GLU A 78 15.59 -16.08 11.33
CA GLU A 78 15.05 -15.32 10.20
C GLU A 78 15.70 -13.93 10.08
N ILE A 79 15.96 -13.24 11.20
CA ILE A 79 16.69 -11.97 11.19
C ILE A 79 18.14 -12.16 10.72
N CYS A 80 18.82 -13.24 11.17
CA CYS A 80 20.17 -13.58 10.70
C CYS A 80 20.20 -13.87 9.20
N ASP A 81 19.19 -14.56 8.68
CA ASP A 81 19.03 -14.81 7.24
C ASP A 81 18.87 -13.49 6.45
N CYS A 82 18.10 -12.54 6.95
CA CYS A 82 17.99 -11.22 6.33
C CYS A 82 19.34 -10.47 6.34
N ILE A 83 20.08 -10.52 7.45
CA ILE A 83 21.43 -9.93 7.54
C ILE A 83 22.38 -10.61 6.54
N GLN A 84 22.32 -11.91 6.37
CA GLN A 84 23.12 -12.62 5.38
C GLN A 84 22.82 -12.11 3.96
N LYS A 85 21.53 -11.95 3.58
CA LYS A 85 21.14 -11.37 2.29
C LYS A 85 21.77 -9.98 2.06
N LEU A 86 21.72 -9.10 3.06
CA LEU A 86 22.36 -7.78 3.00
C LEU A 86 23.88 -7.90 2.77
N LEU A 87 24.56 -8.79 3.50
CA LEU A 87 26.01 -8.96 3.39
C LEU A 87 26.41 -9.48 2.01
N GLU A 88 25.62 -10.35 1.40
CA GLU A 88 25.83 -10.84 0.05
C GLU A 88 25.62 -9.74 -1.00
N VAL A 89 24.56 -8.92 -0.88
CA VAL A 89 24.39 -7.74 -1.74
C VAL A 89 25.60 -6.83 -1.64
N LYS A 90 26.05 -6.52 -0.42
CA LYS A 90 27.24 -5.68 -0.18
C LYS A 90 28.49 -6.28 -0.80
N ALA A 91 28.66 -7.61 -0.73
CA ALA A 91 29.79 -8.29 -1.36
C ALA A 91 29.72 -8.24 -2.90
N GLY A 92 28.51 -8.34 -3.48
CA GLY A 92 28.26 -8.14 -4.91
C GLY A 92 28.69 -6.76 -5.36
N LEU A 93 28.14 -5.71 -4.71
CA LEU A 93 28.48 -4.31 -5.01
C LEU A 93 29.99 -4.01 -4.92
N ARG A 94 30.70 -4.64 -3.96
CA ARG A 94 32.15 -4.54 -3.86
C ARG A 94 32.88 -5.20 -5.04
N ARG A 95 32.41 -6.37 -5.49
CA ARG A 95 32.97 -7.06 -6.67
C ARG A 95 32.79 -6.22 -7.93
N ASP A 96 31.60 -5.68 -8.12
CA ASP A 96 31.27 -4.83 -9.28
C ASP A 96 32.09 -3.54 -9.31
N ALA A 97 32.20 -2.86 -8.17
CA ALA A 97 33.05 -1.67 -8.03
C ALA A 97 34.52 -1.98 -8.38
N LYS A 98 35.05 -3.13 -7.91
CA LYS A 98 36.41 -3.58 -8.23
C LYS A 98 36.57 -3.89 -9.73
N ALA A 99 35.62 -4.57 -10.33
CA ALA A 99 35.63 -4.90 -11.78
C ALA A 99 35.61 -3.63 -12.63
N ASN A 100 34.78 -2.63 -12.23
CA ASN A 100 34.65 -1.35 -12.91
C ASN A 100 35.74 -0.32 -12.52
N LYS A 101 36.71 -0.71 -11.68
CA LYS A 101 37.77 0.19 -11.16
C LYS A 101 37.21 1.47 -10.49
N THR A 102 36.07 1.35 -9.85
CA THR A 102 35.42 2.45 -9.10
C THR A 102 35.49 2.19 -7.60
N LYS A 103 35.23 3.23 -6.80
CA LYS A 103 35.13 3.10 -5.34
C LYS A 103 33.66 2.97 -4.94
N LEU A 104 33.33 1.90 -4.22
CA LEU A 104 32.01 1.75 -3.65
C LEU A 104 31.76 2.86 -2.61
N GLN A 105 30.76 3.69 -2.85
CA GLN A 105 30.32 4.71 -1.91
C GLN A 105 29.41 4.08 -0.85
N ASP A 106 29.51 4.54 0.38
CA ASP A 106 28.70 4.04 1.49
C ASP A 106 27.21 4.29 1.30
N SER A 107 26.84 5.38 0.60
CA SER A 107 25.48 5.72 0.21
C SER A 107 24.83 4.72 -0.75
N ASN A 108 25.62 3.95 -1.49
CA ASN A 108 25.11 2.95 -2.46
C ASN A 108 24.89 1.57 -1.82
N ILE A 109 25.31 1.40 -0.57
CA ILE A 109 25.09 0.15 0.16
C ILE A 109 23.71 0.20 0.82
N PRO A 110 22.80 -0.75 0.55
CA PRO A 110 21.46 -0.69 1.12
C PRO A 110 21.47 -0.78 2.64
N LYS A 111 20.42 -0.24 3.26
CA LYS A 111 20.04 -0.51 4.65
C LYS A 111 19.02 -1.64 4.67
N LEU A 112 19.09 -2.50 5.66
CA LEU A 112 18.09 -3.56 5.87
C LEU A 112 17.06 -3.12 6.91
N TRP A 113 15.79 -3.25 6.55
CA TRP A 113 14.64 -3.00 7.40
C TRP A 113 13.86 -4.30 7.57
N VAL A 114 13.98 -4.93 8.73
CA VAL A 114 13.21 -6.11 9.12
C VAL A 114 11.87 -5.63 9.68
N LEU A 115 10.80 -5.79 8.90
CA LEU A 115 9.46 -5.32 9.25
C LEU A 115 8.69 -6.47 9.90
N THR A 116 8.57 -6.46 11.22
CA THR A 116 7.93 -7.54 11.99
C THR A 116 6.75 -7.00 12.82
N PRO A 117 5.65 -7.74 12.97
CA PRO A 117 4.54 -7.28 13.81
C PRO A 117 5.01 -6.94 15.23
N THR A 118 5.77 -7.83 15.84
CA THR A 118 6.28 -7.66 17.21
C THR A 118 7.74 -8.11 17.31
N ALA A 119 8.47 -7.54 18.25
CA ALA A 119 9.81 -8.00 18.64
C ALA A 119 9.86 -8.15 20.16
N SER A 120 10.19 -9.33 20.65
CA SER A 120 10.29 -9.59 22.09
C SER A 120 11.55 -8.94 22.68
N PRO A 121 11.54 -8.58 23.97
CA PRO A 121 12.74 -8.09 24.65
C PRO A 121 13.93 -9.02 24.52
N ALA A 122 13.70 -10.35 24.50
CA ALA A 122 14.75 -11.35 24.33
C ALA A 122 15.42 -11.24 22.96
N ILE A 123 14.63 -11.11 21.88
CA ILE A 123 15.16 -10.88 20.50
C ILE A 123 15.92 -9.56 20.44
N LEU A 124 15.35 -8.47 20.94
CA LEU A 124 16.01 -7.17 20.91
C LEU A 124 17.34 -7.18 21.66
N SER A 125 17.36 -7.83 22.83
CA SER A 125 18.59 -7.99 23.63
C SER A 125 19.63 -8.87 22.94
N SER A 126 19.23 -9.97 22.29
CA SER A 126 20.17 -10.88 21.61
C SER A 126 20.93 -10.22 20.46
N PHE A 127 20.30 -9.24 19.79
CA PHE A 127 20.95 -8.44 18.75
C PHE A 127 21.61 -7.16 19.25
N ASN A 128 21.58 -6.90 20.57
CA ASN A 128 22.14 -5.69 21.21
C ASN A 128 21.69 -4.41 20.50
N VAL A 129 20.40 -4.30 20.21
CA VAL A 129 19.86 -3.19 19.45
C VAL A 129 19.70 -1.93 20.30
N ASN A 130 19.73 -0.77 19.65
CA ASN A 130 19.57 0.54 20.28
C ASN A 130 18.50 1.36 19.57
N GLN A 131 17.76 2.16 20.32
CA GLN A 131 16.92 3.22 19.75
C GLN A 131 17.79 4.46 19.49
N LYS A 132 17.64 5.08 18.33
CA LYS A 132 18.37 6.29 17.96
C LYS A 132 17.50 7.53 18.16
N SER A 133 18.09 8.61 18.67
CA SER A 133 17.43 9.92 18.72
C SER A 133 16.92 10.35 17.33
N GLY A 134 15.73 10.95 17.27
CA GLY A 134 15.08 11.34 16.03
C GLY A 134 14.37 10.21 15.27
N TRP A 135 14.28 9.00 15.87
CA TRP A 135 13.48 7.91 15.35
C TRP A 135 12.32 7.58 16.31
N LEU A 136 11.22 7.11 15.73
CA LEU A 136 10.03 6.77 16.49
C LEU A 136 10.23 5.51 17.35
N PRO A 137 9.47 5.34 18.46
CA PRO A 137 9.40 4.08 19.18
C PRO A 137 9.06 2.92 18.24
N GLY A 138 9.58 1.72 18.53
CA GLY A 138 9.37 0.55 17.69
C GLY A 138 10.45 0.35 16.62
N ILE A 139 11.41 1.27 16.48
CA ILE A 139 12.53 1.15 15.55
C ILE A 139 13.82 0.92 16.33
N TYR A 140 14.46 -0.20 16.08
CA TYR A 140 15.61 -0.69 16.82
C TYR A 140 16.78 -0.96 15.88
N PHE A 141 17.89 -0.26 16.06
CA PHE A 141 19.08 -0.34 15.21
C PHE A 141 20.10 -1.32 15.78
N LEU A 142 20.61 -2.19 14.94
CA LEU A 142 21.83 -2.95 15.21
C LEU A 142 23.05 -2.03 15.08
N GLY A 143 24.23 -2.54 15.43
CA GLY A 143 25.48 -1.80 15.26
C GLY A 143 25.64 -1.26 13.81
N ASP A 144 26.17 -0.07 13.65
CA ASP A 144 26.22 0.64 12.35
C ASP A 144 26.87 -0.17 11.22
N ALA A 145 27.83 -1.05 11.54
CA ALA A 145 28.48 -1.92 10.55
C ALA A 145 27.52 -2.89 9.87
N LEU A 146 26.44 -3.28 10.56
CA LEU A 146 25.41 -4.19 10.06
C LEU A 146 24.33 -3.47 9.24
N ARG A 147 24.21 -2.15 9.31
CA ARG A 147 23.25 -1.34 8.54
C ARG A 147 21.81 -1.83 8.63
N THR A 148 21.44 -2.46 9.73
CA THR A 148 20.16 -3.17 9.93
C THR A 148 19.35 -2.49 11.02
N ALA A 149 18.04 -2.42 10.81
CA ALA A 149 17.06 -2.06 11.84
C ALA A 149 15.92 -3.07 11.88
N ILE A 150 15.44 -3.36 13.09
CA ILE A 150 14.23 -4.13 13.36
C ILE A 150 13.11 -3.12 13.61
N VAL A 151 12.01 -3.22 12.87
CA VAL A 151 10.82 -2.38 13.00
C VAL A 151 9.69 -3.22 13.60
N ALA A 152 9.42 -3.03 14.87
CA ALA A 152 8.30 -3.66 15.57
C ALA A 152 7.02 -2.85 15.31
N ILE A 153 6.28 -3.20 14.27
CA ILE A 153 5.15 -2.43 13.71
C ILE A 153 4.09 -2.11 14.78
N HIS A 154 3.79 -3.06 15.68
CA HIS A 154 2.79 -2.85 16.73
C HIS A 154 3.22 -1.86 17.83
N GLN A 155 4.49 -1.48 17.86
CA GLN A 155 5.02 -0.48 18.77
C GLN A 155 5.11 0.91 18.15
N LEU A 156 4.83 1.04 16.85
CA LEU A 156 4.79 2.32 16.18
C LEU A 156 3.59 3.16 16.66
N PRO A 157 3.75 4.47 16.90
CA PRO A 157 2.64 5.34 17.27
C PRO A 157 1.58 5.40 16.16
N GLN A 158 0.32 5.58 16.54
CA GLN A 158 -0.80 5.69 15.59
C GLN A 158 -0.88 7.13 15.04
N THR A 159 -0.09 7.40 14.02
CA THR A 159 -0.02 8.70 13.34
C THR A 159 -0.04 8.51 11.82
N SER A 160 -0.28 9.58 11.08
CA SER A 160 -0.19 9.57 9.61
C SER A 160 1.22 9.17 9.12
N GLU A 161 2.26 9.54 9.87
CA GLU A 161 3.65 9.19 9.56
C GLU A 161 3.89 7.68 9.52
N THR A 162 3.19 6.90 10.36
CA THR A 162 3.38 5.44 10.48
C THR A 162 2.30 4.63 9.77
N LEU A 163 1.31 5.28 9.16
CA LEU A 163 0.17 4.63 8.51
C LEU A 163 0.60 3.52 7.56
N TRP A 164 1.50 3.80 6.65
CA TRP A 164 1.92 2.90 5.57
C TRP A 164 2.63 1.64 6.09
N LEU A 165 3.37 1.74 7.20
CA LEU A 165 3.97 0.57 7.85
C LEU A 165 2.96 -0.22 8.69
N ARG A 166 1.99 0.45 9.31
CA ARG A 166 0.96 -0.23 10.11
C ARG A 166 0.00 -1.06 9.27
N ILE A 167 -0.16 -0.77 7.98
CA ILE A 167 -0.91 -1.61 7.02
C ILE A 167 -0.24 -2.99 6.85
N LEU A 168 1.09 -3.08 6.99
CA LEU A 168 1.83 -4.34 7.01
C LEU A 168 1.76 -5.07 8.36
N GLY A 169 1.14 -4.48 9.35
CA GLY A 169 0.93 -5.08 10.66
C GLY A 169 -0.02 -6.27 10.63
N ARG A 170 -0.48 -6.67 11.82
CA ARG A 170 -1.38 -7.82 12.00
C ARG A 170 -2.52 -7.44 12.96
N GLY A 171 -3.66 -8.11 12.80
CA GLY A 171 -4.82 -7.99 13.67
C GLY A 171 -5.29 -6.54 13.80
N ARG A 172 -5.47 -6.07 15.03
CA ARG A 172 -6.02 -4.74 15.32
C ARG A 172 -5.21 -3.59 14.71
N VAL A 173 -3.87 -3.68 14.70
CA VAL A 173 -3.01 -2.61 14.15
C VAL A 173 -3.24 -2.44 12.66
N GLN A 174 -3.27 -3.53 11.91
CA GLN A 174 -3.57 -3.54 10.48
C GLN A 174 -4.98 -3.03 10.21
N SER A 175 -5.97 -3.56 10.94
CA SER A 175 -7.37 -3.16 10.76
C SER A 175 -7.60 -1.67 11.00
N GLN A 176 -6.98 -1.09 12.02
CA GLN A 176 -7.05 0.34 12.28
C GLN A 176 -6.40 1.17 11.18
N ALA A 177 -5.22 0.77 10.72
CA ALA A 177 -4.52 1.45 9.63
C ALA A 177 -5.35 1.44 8.32
N ILE A 178 -6.06 0.36 8.03
CA ILE A 178 -6.95 0.27 6.87
C ILE A 178 -8.16 1.22 7.01
N VAL A 179 -8.73 1.37 8.20
CA VAL A 179 -9.77 2.37 8.43
C VAL A 179 -9.23 3.78 8.23
N GLU A 180 -8.04 4.10 8.76
CA GLU A 180 -7.38 5.38 8.51
C GLU A 180 -7.12 5.63 7.02
N LEU A 181 -6.69 4.61 6.27
CA LEU A 181 -6.50 4.66 4.82
C LEU A 181 -7.83 5.00 4.10
N SER A 182 -8.95 4.39 4.51
CA SER A 182 -10.25 4.56 3.87
C SER A 182 -10.78 6.00 3.99
N VAL A 183 -10.42 6.72 5.04
CA VAL A 183 -10.85 8.11 5.29
C VAL A 183 -9.88 9.17 4.73
N LEU A 184 -8.75 8.77 4.14
CA LEU A 184 -7.89 9.71 3.43
C LEU A 184 -8.67 10.43 2.32
N PRO A 185 -8.27 11.66 1.94
CA PRO A 185 -8.87 12.39 0.82
C PRO A 185 -8.90 11.54 -0.46
N SER A 186 -9.95 11.68 -1.28
CA SER A 186 -10.11 10.89 -2.51
C SER A 186 -8.99 11.14 -3.54
N ASN A 187 -8.38 12.32 -3.50
CA ASN A 187 -7.26 12.71 -4.36
C ASN A 187 -5.88 12.32 -3.79
N HIS A 188 -5.83 11.58 -2.67
CA HIS A 188 -4.55 11.12 -2.13
C HIS A 188 -3.91 10.09 -3.09
N PRO A 189 -2.66 10.30 -3.55
CA PRO A 189 -2.08 9.55 -4.68
C PRO A 189 -1.99 8.04 -4.46
N TYR A 190 -1.87 7.59 -3.20
CA TYR A 190 -1.71 6.16 -2.89
C TYR A 190 -2.97 5.49 -2.36
N LYS A 191 -4.05 6.25 -2.10
CA LYS A 191 -5.26 5.71 -1.46
C LYS A 191 -5.88 4.61 -2.29
N GLN A 192 -6.19 4.91 -3.56
CA GLN A 192 -6.95 3.99 -4.42
C GLN A 192 -6.17 2.70 -4.68
N ALA A 193 -4.92 2.81 -5.12
CA ALA A 193 -4.07 1.65 -5.40
C ALA A 193 -3.89 0.77 -4.16
N THR A 194 -3.67 1.38 -2.99
CA THR A 194 -3.53 0.62 -1.74
C THR A 194 -4.82 -0.08 -1.32
N LEU A 195 -6.00 0.57 -1.46
CA LEU A 195 -7.28 -0.07 -1.17
C LEU A 195 -7.53 -1.26 -2.09
N GLU A 196 -7.20 -1.16 -3.38
CA GLU A 196 -7.31 -2.27 -4.33
C GLU A 196 -6.46 -3.47 -3.92
N LEU A 197 -5.21 -3.25 -3.49
CA LEU A 197 -4.32 -4.30 -2.99
C LEU A 197 -4.88 -4.95 -1.71
N VAL A 198 -5.43 -4.17 -0.79
CA VAL A 198 -6.08 -4.66 0.44
C VAL A 198 -7.34 -5.47 0.12
N TYR A 199 -8.12 -5.07 -0.88
CA TYR A 199 -9.30 -5.84 -1.33
C TYR A 199 -8.91 -7.14 -2.03
N ASN A 200 -7.82 -7.13 -2.80
CA ASN A 200 -7.25 -8.36 -3.39
C ASN A 200 -6.76 -9.32 -2.30
N LEU A 201 -6.07 -8.81 -1.26
CA LEU A 201 -5.70 -9.60 -0.09
C LEU A 201 -6.93 -10.26 0.54
N ARG A 202 -8.01 -9.51 0.81
CA ARG A 202 -9.27 -10.04 1.34
C ARG A 202 -9.82 -11.16 0.45
N GLN A 203 -9.85 -10.97 -0.86
CA GLN A 203 -10.37 -11.98 -1.81
C GLN A 203 -9.52 -13.24 -1.78
N ASN A 204 -8.20 -13.11 -1.78
CA ASN A 204 -7.28 -14.25 -1.72
C ASN A 204 -7.38 -15.00 -0.40
N LEU A 205 -7.58 -14.30 0.72
CA LEU A 205 -7.82 -14.93 2.01
C LEU A 205 -9.14 -15.73 2.02
N ARG A 206 -10.23 -15.20 1.44
CA ARG A 206 -11.53 -15.92 1.39
C ARG A 206 -11.49 -17.25 0.66
N ILE A 207 -10.58 -17.42 -0.29
CA ILE A 207 -10.42 -18.66 -1.05
C ILE A 207 -9.65 -19.71 -0.23
N ASN A 208 -8.90 -19.29 0.79
CA ASN A 208 -8.12 -20.18 1.63
C ASN A 208 -8.96 -20.88 2.70
N GLN A 209 -8.81 -22.21 2.83
CA GLN A 209 -9.58 -23.03 3.77
C GLN A 209 -9.06 -22.96 5.23
N ASN A 210 -7.80 -22.52 5.44
CA ASN A 210 -7.15 -22.49 6.74
C ASN A 210 -6.87 -21.04 7.15
N LEU A 211 -7.92 -20.30 7.52
CA LEU A 211 -7.80 -18.92 8.00
C LEU A 211 -7.42 -18.87 9.48
N GLU A 212 -6.52 -17.98 9.83
CA GLU A 212 -6.26 -17.60 11.22
C GLU A 212 -7.37 -16.67 11.73
N SER A 213 -7.51 -16.53 13.05
CA SER A 213 -8.53 -15.64 13.65
C SER A 213 -8.41 -14.19 13.18
N ASP A 214 -7.18 -13.71 13.03
CA ASP A 214 -6.89 -12.35 12.55
C ASP A 214 -7.29 -12.16 11.09
N ASP A 215 -7.18 -13.20 10.26
CA ASP A 215 -7.59 -13.17 8.86
C ASP A 215 -9.11 -13.08 8.74
N LEU A 216 -9.85 -13.83 9.59
CA LEU A 216 -11.30 -13.73 9.67
C LEU A 216 -11.76 -12.33 10.11
N GLU A 217 -11.12 -11.75 11.14
CA GLU A 217 -11.40 -10.39 11.58
C GLU A 217 -11.13 -9.37 10.46
N LEU A 218 -10.02 -9.52 9.76
CA LEU A 218 -9.65 -8.66 8.63
C LEU A 218 -10.71 -8.72 7.51
N ILE A 219 -11.12 -9.93 7.10
CA ILE A 219 -12.16 -10.13 6.09
C ILE A 219 -13.47 -9.46 6.52
N MET A 220 -13.92 -9.68 7.76
CA MET A 220 -15.17 -9.08 8.27
C MET A 220 -15.12 -7.55 8.28
N ARG A 221 -13.99 -6.95 8.61
CA ARG A 221 -13.83 -5.49 8.61
C ARG A 221 -13.73 -4.89 7.21
N LEU A 222 -13.12 -5.59 6.27
CA LEU A 222 -12.97 -5.14 4.90
C LEU A 222 -14.25 -5.28 4.07
N GLU A 223 -15.14 -6.20 4.45
CA GLU A 223 -16.36 -6.46 3.68
C GLU A 223 -17.25 -5.21 3.50
N PRO A 224 -17.64 -4.45 4.54
CA PRO A 224 -18.44 -3.26 4.37
C PRO A 224 -17.73 -2.17 3.57
N LEU A 225 -16.43 -1.96 3.77
CA LEU A 225 -15.65 -0.99 3.00
C LEU A 225 -15.62 -1.34 1.52
N TYR A 226 -15.37 -2.61 1.20
CA TYR A 226 -15.38 -3.10 -0.18
C TYR A 226 -16.73 -2.94 -0.85
N GLN A 227 -17.83 -3.27 -0.14
CA GLN A 227 -19.16 -3.11 -0.69
C GLN A 227 -19.49 -1.64 -0.94
N GLN A 228 -19.18 -0.76 -0.01
CA GLN A 228 -19.38 0.68 -0.16
C GLN A 228 -18.61 1.25 -1.36
N ASP A 229 -17.33 0.89 -1.52
CA ASP A 229 -16.53 1.37 -2.65
C ASP A 229 -17.04 0.79 -3.97
N ARG A 230 -17.48 -0.47 -3.98
CA ARG A 230 -18.07 -1.11 -5.16
C ARG A 230 -19.37 -0.44 -5.58
N GLU A 231 -20.25 -0.14 -4.63
CA GLU A 231 -21.50 0.57 -4.90
C GLU A 231 -21.24 1.98 -5.43
N LYS A 232 -20.27 2.68 -4.83
CA LYS A 232 -19.83 4.00 -5.29
C LYS A 232 -19.30 3.94 -6.73
N ALA A 233 -18.39 3.01 -7.02
CA ALA A 233 -17.83 2.83 -8.38
C ALA A 233 -18.91 2.47 -9.40
N LYS A 234 -19.88 1.59 -9.02
CA LYS A 234 -21.02 1.28 -9.88
C LYS A 234 -21.85 2.51 -10.18
N LYS A 235 -22.16 3.31 -9.15
CA LYS A 235 -22.92 4.55 -9.29
C LYS A 235 -22.21 5.56 -10.20
N GLU A 236 -20.93 5.81 -9.98
CA GLU A 236 -20.11 6.71 -10.79
C GLU A 236 -20.04 6.24 -12.25
N GLY A 237 -19.85 4.95 -12.50
CA GLY A 237 -19.84 4.38 -13.83
C GLY A 237 -21.19 4.53 -14.56
N GLN A 238 -22.32 4.37 -13.86
CA GLN A 238 -23.66 4.61 -14.42
C GLN A 238 -23.85 6.10 -14.74
N GLN A 239 -23.46 7.01 -13.84
CA GLN A 239 -23.53 8.45 -14.06
C GLN A 239 -22.75 8.89 -15.29
N ASP A 240 -21.50 8.44 -15.42
CA ASP A 240 -20.65 8.80 -16.56
C ASP A 240 -21.21 8.26 -17.89
N LEU A 241 -21.78 7.05 -17.86
CA LEU A 241 -22.43 6.48 -19.05
C LEU A 241 -23.66 7.32 -19.45
N ILE A 242 -24.50 7.67 -18.50
CA ILE A 242 -25.71 8.47 -18.75
C ILE A 242 -25.34 9.85 -19.29
N ILE A 243 -24.39 10.53 -18.65
CA ILE A 243 -23.92 11.86 -19.12
C ILE A 243 -23.38 11.77 -20.55
N ARG A 244 -22.60 10.73 -20.90
CA ARG A 244 -22.14 10.52 -22.26
C ARG A 244 -23.27 10.28 -23.26
N LEU A 245 -24.30 9.52 -22.89
CA LEU A 245 -25.48 9.28 -23.72
C LEU A 245 -26.27 10.57 -23.95
N ILE A 246 -26.48 11.37 -22.91
CA ILE A 246 -27.16 12.67 -22.98
C ILE A 246 -26.37 13.62 -23.89
N ASN A 247 -25.08 13.77 -23.67
CA ASN A 247 -24.21 14.63 -24.51
C ASN A 247 -24.19 14.19 -25.98
N ARG A 248 -24.22 12.89 -26.24
CA ARG A 248 -24.29 12.37 -27.63
C ARG A 248 -25.63 12.69 -28.32
N ARG A 249 -26.72 12.70 -27.55
CA ARG A 249 -28.07 12.89 -28.10
C ARG A 249 -28.44 14.35 -28.25
N PHE A 250 -28.08 15.19 -27.28
CA PHE A 250 -28.53 16.56 -27.17
C PHE A 250 -27.41 17.60 -27.30
N GLY A 251 -26.15 17.19 -27.41
CA GLY A 251 -24.98 18.06 -27.30
C GLY A 251 -24.52 18.23 -25.85
N GLU A 252 -23.47 19.03 -25.66
CA GLU A 252 -22.95 19.30 -24.30
C GLU A 252 -24.02 19.96 -23.44
N ILE A 253 -24.32 19.37 -22.29
CA ILE A 253 -25.28 19.88 -21.31
C ILE A 253 -24.56 20.76 -20.28
N ASP A 254 -25.32 21.65 -19.66
CA ASP A 254 -24.82 22.56 -18.62
C ASP A 254 -24.27 21.80 -17.41
N VAL A 255 -23.22 22.38 -16.78
CA VAL A 255 -22.56 21.80 -15.60
C VAL A 255 -23.55 21.58 -14.46
N SER A 256 -24.54 22.46 -14.30
CA SER A 256 -25.57 22.33 -13.27
C SER A 256 -26.42 21.08 -13.44
N LEU A 257 -26.71 20.67 -14.68
CA LEU A 257 -27.45 19.44 -14.97
C LEU A 257 -26.58 18.22 -14.69
N ILE A 258 -25.28 18.29 -15.00
CA ILE A 258 -24.31 17.23 -14.66
C ILE A 258 -24.26 17.03 -13.14
N GLU A 259 -24.17 18.09 -12.36
CA GLU A 259 -24.15 18.01 -10.90
C GLU A 259 -25.44 17.41 -10.34
N ARG A 260 -26.59 17.75 -10.90
CA ARG A 260 -27.88 17.16 -10.52
C ARG A 260 -27.93 15.66 -10.83
N ILE A 261 -27.46 15.23 -12.00
CA ILE A 261 -27.37 13.81 -12.35
C ILE A 261 -26.43 13.08 -11.39
N ARG A 262 -25.31 13.67 -11.01
CA ARG A 262 -24.38 13.11 -10.02
C ARG A 262 -24.98 13.00 -8.61
N GLY A 263 -25.98 13.81 -8.30
CA GLY A 263 -26.73 13.77 -7.04
C GLY A 263 -27.74 12.61 -6.95
N LEU A 264 -28.16 12.01 -8.08
CA LEU A 264 -29.21 10.98 -8.13
C LEU A 264 -28.81 9.69 -7.41
N SER A 265 -29.80 8.97 -6.87
CA SER A 265 -29.64 7.58 -6.39
C SER A 265 -29.50 6.60 -7.57
N ILE A 266 -29.11 5.34 -7.28
CA ILE A 266 -29.01 4.30 -8.32
C ILE A 266 -30.38 4.05 -8.97
N GLU A 267 -31.46 3.98 -8.18
CA GLU A 267 -32.83 3.80 -8.66
C GLU A 267 -33.27 4.98 -9.55
N GLN A 268 -32.93 6.20 -9.17
CA GLN A 268 -33.20 7.39 -9.97
C GLN A 268 -32.39 7.41 -11.27
N LEU A 269 -31.13 6.92 -11.24
CA LEU A 269 -30.32 6.79 -12.46
C LEU A 269 -30.90 5.77 -13.43
N GLU A 270 -31.39 4.63 -12.91
CA GLU A 270 -32.10 3.62 -13.72
C GLU A 270 -33.37 4.20 -14.33
N GLY A 271 -34.17 4.92 -13.56
CA GLY A 271 -35.35 5.61 -14.07
C GLY A 271 -35.04 6.72 -15.10
N LEU A 272 -33.88 7.40 -14.96
CA LEU A 272 -33.43 8.37 -15.94
C LEU A 272 -33.08 7.69 -17.28
N VAL A 273 -32.43 6.52 -17.26
CA VAL A 273 -32.12 5.75 -18.48
C VAL A 273 -33.39 5.38 -19.24
N GLU A 274 -34.43 4.92 -18.53
CA GLU A 274 -35.72 4.61 -19.14
C GLU A 274 -36.39 5.87 -19.72
N ALA A 275 -36.48 6.94 -18.94
CA ALA A 275 -37.07 8.19 -19.37
C ALA A 275 -36.33 8.84 -20.55
N LEU A 276 -34.99 8.64 -20.62
CA LEU A 276 -34.17 9.19 -21.68
C LEU A 276 -34.58 8.70 -23.07
N LEU A 277 -35.23 7.53 -23.17
CA LEU A 277 -35.73 7.01 -24.47
C LEU A 277 -36.82 7.90 -25.05
N ASP A 278 -37.63 8.52 -24.21
CA ASP A 278 -38.77 9.36 -24.61
C ASP A 278 -38.43 10.84 -24.72
N PHE A 279 -37.25 11.29 -24.25
CA PHE A 279 -36.86 12.71 -24.31
C PHE A 279 -36.60 13.11 -25.77
N SER A 280 -37.09 14.25 -26.17
CA SER A 280 -36.87 14.87 -27.51
C SER A 280 -35.94 16.08 -27.46
N VAL A 281 -35.90 16.80 -26.36
CA VAL A 281 -35.09 18.02 -26.16
C VAL A 281 -34.50 18.04 -24.73
N VAL A 282 -33.48 18.87 -24.52
CA VAL A 282 -32.78 18.98 -23.21
C VAL A 282 -33.73 19.42 -22.10
N THR A 283 -34.76 20.24 -22.41
CA THR A 283 -35.78 20.68 -21.46
C THR A 283 -36.57 19.51 -20.84
N ASP A 284 -36.70 18.37 -21.54
CA ASP A 284 -37.40 17.21 -20.98
C ASP A 284 -36.56 16.61 -19.81
N LEU A 285 -35.23 16.62 -19.91
CA LEU A 285 -34.32 16.26 -18.82
C LEU A 285 -34.46 17.19 -17.63
N GLU A 286 -34.55 18.50 -17.85
CA GLU A 286 -34.72 19.46 -16.77
C GLU A 286 -36.04 19.24 -16.01
N VAL A 287 -37.13 19.02 -16.74
CA VAL A 287 -38.44 18.71 -16.17
C VAL A 287 -38.39 17.43 -15.35
N TRP A 288 -37.81 16.39 -15.89
CA TRP A 288 -37.66 15.12 -15.19
C TRP A 288 -36.84 15.25 -13.91
N LEU A 289 -35.69 15.93 -13.98
CA LEU A 289 -34.84 16.19 -12.81
C LEU A 289 -35.55 17.02 -11.74
N ASN A 290 -36.43 17.96 -12.13
CA ASN A 290 -37.23 18.74 -11.18
C ASN A 290 -38.24 17.89 -10.42
N GLN A 291 -38.78 16.83 -11.06
CA GLN A 291 -39.69 15.87 -10.43
C GLN A 291 -39.01 14.96 -9.41
N GLN A 292 -37.68 14.76 -9.54
CA GLN A 292 -36.90 13.94 -8.61
C GLN A 292 -36.41 14.70 -7.36
N ALA A 293 -36.54 16.00 -7.36
CA ALA A 293 -36.03 16.88 -6.28
C ALA A 293 -37.08 17.12 -5.16
N GLY A 294 -38.20 16.35 -5.16
CA GLY A 294 -39.30 16.46 -4.19
C GLY A 294 -39.17 15.54 -2.99
#